data_f690b5e323240fbe4af8494b8fd962b3
#
_entry.id   f690b5e323240fbe4af8494b8fd962b3
#
_cell.length_a   1.000
_cell.length_b   1.000
_cell.length_c   1.000
_cell.angle_alpha   90.00
_cell.angle_beta   90.00
_cell.angle_gamma   90.00
#
_symmetry.space_group_name_H-M   'P 1'
#
loop_
_entity.id
_entity.type
_entity.pdbx_description
1 polymer ?
#
loop_
_entity_poly.entity_id
_entity_poly.type
_entity_poly.pdbx_seq_one_letter_code
_entity_poly.pdbx_strand_id
1 'polypeptide(L)'
;MGAAVLYEVNTRVWLRELSAREGRTVTMADVPESEIARWIELGFTHIWLMGVWQVGPKAREIALRFWREHWSKEINSVEADVLGSPYAIQEYAIDARVGDALGMLMLKERLGRAGLRLILDFVPNHLGIDSTEPVRFPARFVNSTEPLPGTFPAEARFGKRYFAHGRDPFFEPWIDTVQLDYRVLETHEAMRSVAQTASVFGTGLRCDMAMLLLPEIFNETWKNFPSNGAHQTAQDFWRKTIADVRQLQPQVEMIAEVYWDREEQLQELGFDFTYNKRVTDYLVRGQTRELIEFLKKCPLKYLSRSVHFLENHDEARVASVLSLERHQLAAALILFLPGMALLHDGQLEGRRMFARIQMSRRAEEKVDGEIAGFYEKLLKVLQTTQVRRGKVSIVNLPAEAEAFAVKWEGAEEVDLAVVNFGKENLTVAGEDVVYTTRELQAESGVVEVPGETACIVRSKRG
;
A
#
# COMPACT_ATOMS: atom_id res chain seq x y z
N MET A 1 10.29 -14.90 -10.54
CA MET A 1 10.38 -13.44 -10.30
C MET A 1 10.89 -13.26 -8.89
N GLY A 2 11.86 -12.35 -8.67
CA GLY A 2 12.27 -11.99 -7.31
C GLY A 2 11.10 -11.38 -6.54
N ALA A 3 11.14 -11.45 -5.21
CA ALA A 3 10.10 -10.84 -4.39
C ALA A 3 10.17 -9.31 -4.49
N ALA A 4 9.01 -8.67 -4.65
CA ALA A 4 8.90 -7.24 -4.94
C ALA A 4 9.22 -6.36 -3.72
N VAL A 5 9.85 -5.20 -3.95
CA VAL A 5 10.00 -4.11 -2.97
C VAL A 5 9.29 -2.88 -3.54
N LEU A 6 8.20 -2.49 -2.89
CA LEU A 6 7.34 -1.39 -3.27
C LEU A 6 7.64 -0.15 -2.43
N TYR A 7 7.83 0.97 -3.09
CA TYR A 7 7.93 2.27 -2.44
C TYR A 7 6.66 3.08 -2.68
N GLU A 8 5.94 3.36 -1.61
CA GLU A 8 4.75 4.20 -1.64
C GLU A 8 5.14 5.67 -1.50
N VAL A 9 4.71 6.49 -2.45
CA VAL A 9 5.03 7.92 -2.52
C VAL A 9 3.75 8.75 -2.40
N ASN A 10 3.71 9.67 -1.43
CA ASN A 10 2.70 10.72 -1.44
C ASN A 10 3.05 11.72 -2.55
N THR A 11 2.46 11.51 -3.72
CA THR A 11 2.81 12.22 -4.96
C THR A 11 2.76 13.74 -4.82
N ARG A 12 1.76 14.27 -4.13
CA ARG A 12 1.54 15.72 -3.98
C ARG A 12 2.60 16.36 -3.11
N VAL A 13 2.98 15.69 -2.02
CA VAL A 13 4.06 16.12 -1.12
C VAL A 13 5.41 16.01 -1.83
N TRP A 14 5.67 14.85 -2.43
CA TRP A 14 6.92 14.56 -3.13
C TRP A 14 7.23 15.55 -4.25
N LEU A 15 6.26 15.81 -5.17
CA LEU A 15 6.46 16.78 -6.27
C LEU A 15 6.67 18.20 -5.75
N ARG A 16 6.04 18.58 -4.65
CA ARG A 16 6.28 19.86 -4.01
C ARG A 16 7.71 19.96 -3.44
N GLU A 17 8.16 18.93 -2.73
CA GLU A 17 9.52 18.87 -2.19
C GLU A 17 10.57 18.86 -3.32
N LEU A 18 10.32 18.11 -4.40
CA LEU A 18 11.12 18.15 -5.61
C LEU A 18 11.18 19.55 -6.21
N SER A 19 10.03 20.21 -6.35
CA SER A 19 9.95 21.57 -6.90
C SER A 19 10.74 22.56 -6.07
N ALA A 20 10.69 22.45 -4.76
CA ALA A 20 11.48 23.30 -3.86
C ALA A 20 12.98 23.04 -4.00
N ARG A 21 13.39 21.80 -4.12
CA ARG A 21 14.81 21.40 -4.30
C ARG A 21 15.38 21.84 -5.64
N GLU A 22 14.58 21.70 -6.71
CA GLU A 22 14.97 22.08 -8.09
C GLU A 22 14.83 23.58 -8.38
N GLY A 23 14.21 24.36 -7.49
CA GLY A 23 13.93 25.78 -7.69
C GLY A 23 12.97 26.09 -8.85
N ARG A 24 12.18 25.11 -9.30
CA ARG A 24 11.18 25.20 -10.37
C ARG A 24 10.02 24.25 -10.10
N THR A 25 8.88 24.48 -10.73
CA THR A 25 7.79 23.50 -10.69
C THR A 25 8.23 22.21 -11.37
N VAL A 26 8.08 21.09 -10.67
CA VAL A 26 8.29 19.72 -11.15
C VAL A 26 6.94 19.02 -11.25
N THR A 27 6.69 18.40 -12.39
CA THR A 27 5.51 17.56 -12.65
C THR A 27 5.94 16.14 -13.02
N MET A 28 4.98 15.26 -13.29
CA MET A 28 5.28 13.89 -13.73
C MET A 28 6.15 13.84 -14.99
N ALA A 29 6.01 14.83 -15.89
CA ALA A 29 6.75 14.88 -17.15
C ALA A 29 8.26 15.04 -16.95
N ASP A 30 8.67 15.74 -15.90
CA ASP A 30 10.02 16.23 -15.72
C ASP A 30 10.63 15.90 -14.35
N VAL A 31 10.20 14.80 -13.75
CA VAL A 31 10.82 14.17 -12.57
C VAL A 31 12.32 13.97 -12.86
N PRO A 32 13.24 14.43 -11.99
CA PRO A 32 14.67 14.29 -12.19
C PRO A 32 15.11 12.82 -12.31
N GLU A 33 16.09 12.52 -13.19
CA GLU A 33 16.67 11.18 -13.31
C GLU A 33 17.33 10.71 -12.00
N SER A 34 17.81 11.64 -11.18
CA SER A 34 18.38 11.35 -9.85
C SER A 34 17.38 10.68 -8.91
N GLU A 35 16.08 10.98 -9.02
CA GLU A 35 15.04 10.30 -8.22
C GLU A 35 14.89 8.85 -8.64
N ILE A 36 14.82 8.59 -9.94
CA ILE A 36 14.72 7.23 -10.49
C ILE A 36 15.99 6.43 -10.12
N ALA A 37 17.17 7.04 -10.28
CA ALA A 37 18.45 6.42 -9.91
C ALA A 37 18.50 6.08 -8.42
N ARG A 38 18.01 6.95 -7.53
CA ARG A 38 17.94 6.68 -6.09
C ARG A 38 17.05 5.47 -5.78
N TRP A 39 15.88 5.35 -6.42
CA TRP A 39 15.00 4.21 -6.22
C TRP A 39 15.66 2.88 -6.63
N ILE A 40 16.40 2.89 -7.76
CA ILE A 40 17.17 1.72 -8.23
C ILE A 40 18.30 1.39 -7.24
N GLU A 41 19.06 2.40 -6.80
CA GLU A 41 20.17 2.23 -5.85
C GLU A 41 19.69 1.60 -4.53
N LEU A 42 18.50 1.97 -4.06
CA LEU A 42 17.87 1.39 -2.89
C LEU A 42 17.21 0.01 -3.14
N GLY A 43 17.21 -0.48 -4.37
CA GLY A 43 16.70 -1.81 -4.71
C GLY A 43 15.19 -1.90 -4.80
N PHE A 44 14.48 -0.78 -4.94
CA PHE A 44 13.04 -0.79 -5.24
C PHE A 44 12.78 -1.40 -6.61
N THR A 45 11.68 -2.10 -6.73
CA THR A 45 11.20 -2.72 -7.98
C THR A 45 9.86 -2.13 -8.43
N HIS A 46 9.14 -1.52 -7.50
CA HIS A 46 7.81 -0.95 -7.71
C HIS A 46 7.74 0.41 -7.04
N ILE A 47 7.11 1.36 -7.72
CA ILE A 47 6.83 2.70 -7.21
C ILE A 47 5.31 2.89 -7.25
N TRP A 48 4.69 3.14 -6.10
CA TRP A 48 3.29 3.48 -6.02
C TRP A 48 3.15 4.99 -5.82
N LEU A 49 2.58 5.64 -6.82
CA LEU A 49 2.27 7.06 -6.79
C LEU A 49 0.83 7.25 -6.29
N MET A 50 0.67 7.49 -4.99
CA MET A 50 -0.62 7.73 -4.37
C MET A 50 -1.17 9.10 -4.76
N GLY A 51 -2.43 9.14 -5.21
CA GLY A 51 -3.17 10.38 -5.35
C GLY A 51 -2.89 11.19 -6.62
N VAL A 52 -2.82 10.51 -7.76
CA VAL A 52 -2.59 11.13 -9.09
C VAL A 52 -3.86 11.59 -9.79
N TRP A 53 -5.05 11.14 -9.34
CA TRP A 53 -6.33 11.42 -9.99
C TRP A 53 -6.92 12.76 -9.56
N GLN A 54 -7.78 13.32 -10.42
CA GLN A 54 -8.41 14.61 -10.21
C GLN A 54 -9.36 14.59 -9.01
N VAL A 55 -9.18 15.55 -8.12
CA VAL A 55 -10.02 15.80 -6.94
C VAL A 55 -10.73 17.14 -7.09
N GLY A 56 -12.02 17.16 -6.71
CA GLY A 56 -12.86 18.34 -6.91
C GLY A 56 -12.82 19.36 -5.77
N PRO A 57 -13.45 20.53 -5.99
CA PRO A 57 -13.43 21.65 -5.05
C PRO A 57 -14.20 21.40 -3.74
N LYS A 58 -15.28 20.60 -3.75
CA LYS A 58 -16.02 20.27 -2.50
C LYS A 58 -15.22 19.36 -1.58
N ALA A 59 -14.51 18.37 -2.12
CA ALA A 59 -13.60 17.53 -1.34
C ALA A 59 -12.53 18.41 -0.66
N ARG A 60 -12.00 19.41 -1.36
CA ARG A 60 -11.10 20.40 -0.78
C ARG A 60 -11.79 21.26 0.30
N GLU A 61 -13.01 21.74 0.05
CA GLU A 61 -13.77 22.53 1.03
C GLU A 61 -14.02 21.75 2.33
N ILE A 62 -14.36 20.48 2.22
CA ILE A 62 -14.53 19.57 3.37
C ILE A 62 -13.23 19.44 4.14
N ALA A 63 -12.11 19.15 3.45
CA ALA A 63 -10.79 19.05 4.07
C ALA A 63 -10.36 20.36 4.76
N LEU A 64 -10.70 21.52 4.19
CA LEU A 64 -10.43 22.84 4.80
C LEU A 64 -11.15 23.06 6.12
N ARG A 65 -12.35 22.51 6.33
CA ARG A 65 -13.04 22.58 7.64
C ARG A 65 -12.23 21.86 8.70
N PHE A 66 -11.82 20.60 8.42
CA PHE A 66 -10.97 19.83 9.34
C PHE A 66 -9.60 20.49 9.56
N TRP A 67 -9.01 21.07 8.49
CA TRP A 67 -7.75 21.80 8.61
C TRP A 67 -7.86 23.00 9.56
N ARG A 68 -8.88 23.84 9.44
CA ARG A 68 -9.10 25.01 10.31
C ARG A 68 -9.33 24.61 11.76
N GLU A 69 -10.06 23.52 12.00
CA GLU A 69 -10.42 23.07 13.35
C GLU A 69 -9.26 22.31 14.04
N HIS A 70 -8.51 21.54 13.30
CA HIS A 70 -7.55 20.58 13.86
C HIS A 70 -6.15 20.67 13.25
N TRP A 71 -5.98 20.46 11.95
CA TRP A 71 -4.68 20.16 11.35
C TRP A 71 -3.76 21.37 11.18
N SER A 72 -4.29 22.59 11.09
CA SER A 72 -3.50 23.83 10.98
C SER A 72 -2.54 24.03 12.15
N LYS A 73 -2.81 23.39 13.29
CA LYS A 73 -1.99 23.46 14.51
C LYS A 73 -0.92 22.36 14.56
N GLU A 74 -1.06 21.31 13.76
CA GLU A 74 -0.15 20.17 13.77
C GLU A 74 1.16 20.47 13.02
N ILE A 75 1.06 21.20 11.92
CA ILE A 75 2.21 21.58 11.08
C ILE A 75 2.11 23.05 10.68
N ASN A 76 3.26 23.65 10.36
CA ASN A 76 3.30 25.01 9.81
C ASN A 76 2.79 25.01 8.36
N SER A 77 1.47 25.00 8.19
CA SER A 77 0.79 24.94 6.89
C SER A 77 -0.15 26.12 6.67
N VAL A 78 -0.43 26.39 5.42
CA VAL A 78 -1.39 27.43 4.99
C VAL A 78 -2.56 26.80 4.23
N GLU A 79 -3.65 27.53 4.09
CA GLU A 79 -4.86 27.05 3.40
C GLU A 79 -4.58 26.52 1.96
N ALA A 80 -3.58 27.10 1.28
CA ALA A 80 -3.15 26.65 -0.04
C ALA A 80 -2.54 25.25 -0.06
N ASP A 81 -2.07 24.74 1.08
CA ASP A 81 -1.52 23.39 1.21
C ASP A 81 -2.61 22.31 1.23
N VAL A 82 -3.87 22.68 1.49
CA VAL A 82 -5.00 21.75 1.56
C VAL A 82 -5.56 21.49 0.16
N LEU A 83 -5.54 20.23 -0.27
CA LEU A 83 -5.94 19.81 -1.62
C LEU A 83 -7.20 18.93 -1.65
N GLY A 84 -7.62 18.36 -0.52
CA GLY A 84 -8.68 17.35 -0.43
C GLY A 84 -8.15 15.91 -0.49
N SER A 85 -8.98 14.96 -0.10
CA SER A 85 -8.61 13.53 -0.12
C SER A 85 -8.28 13.05 -1.53
N PRO A 86 -7.13 12.40 -1.76
CA PRO A 86 -6.81 11.79 -3.06
C PRO A 86 -7.74 10.63 -3.43
N TYR A 87 -8.48 10.10 -2.47
CA TYR A 87 -9.46 9.04 -2.66
C TYR A 87 -10.88 9.57 -2.97
N ALA A 88 -11.13 10.87 -2.77
CA ALA A 88 -12.36 11.53 -3.26
C ALA A 88 -12.22 11.89 -4.75
N ILE A 89 -12.06 10.87 -5.60
CA ILE A 89 -11.79 11.03 -7.04
C ILE A 89 -13.02 11.61 -7.74
N GLN A 90 -12.91 12.81 -8.26
CA GLN A 90 -13.94 13.42 -9.09
C GLN A 90 -14.04 12.75 -10.47
N GLU A 91 -12.88 12.53 -11.08
CA GLU A 91 -12.73 11.94 -12.41
C GLU A 91 -11.38 11.22 -12.52
N TYR A 92 -11.33 10.09 -13.24
CA TYR A 92 -10.10 9.36 -13.53
C TYR A 92 -9.30 10.02 -14.67
N ALA A 93 -9.04 11.32 -14.50
CA ALA A 93 -8.09 12.11 -15.26
C ALA A 93 -6.90 12.46 -14.36
N ILE A 94 -5.71 12.62 -14.94
CA ILE A 94 -4.54 13.05 -14.17
C ILE A 94 -4.78 14.45 -13.62
N ASP A 95 -4.58 14.64 -12.32
CA ASP A 95 -4.75 15.93 -11.67
C ASP A 95 -3.73 16.96 -12.20
N ALA A 96 -4.20 18.09 -12.67
CA ALA A 96 -3.36 19.15 -13.26
C ALA A 96 -2.27 19.66 -12.30
N ARG A 97 -2.43 19.45 -10.98
CA ARG A 97 -1.43 19.81 -9.97
C ARG A 97 -0.21 18.88 -9.97
N VAL A 98 -0.36 17.66 -10.46
CA VAL A 98 0.75 16.69 -10.57
C VAL A 98 1.25 16.56 -12.02
N GLY A 99 0.51 17.01 -13.01
CA GLY A 99 0.89 16.97 -14.42
C GLY A 99 -0.30 16.72 -15.35
N ASP A 100 -0.04 16.02 -16.45
CA ASP A 100 -1.03 15.63 -17.43
C ASP A 100 -0.86 14.16 -17.87
N ALA A 101 -1.77 13.69 -18.71
CA ALA A 101 -1.77 12.31 -19.21
C ALA A 101 -0.47 11.96 -19.96
N LEU A 102 0.06 12.90 -20.77
CA LEU A 102 1.30 12.67 -21.51
C LEU A 102 2.49 12.56 -20.56
N GLY A 103 2.61 13.46 -19.58
CA GLY A 103 3.66 13.43 -18.55
C GLY A 103 3.64 12.14 -17.74
N MET A 104 2.45 11.64 -17.40
CA MET A 104 2.31 10.34 -16.71
C MET A 104 2.80 9.18 -17.59
N LEU A 105 2.44 9.15 -18.87
CA LEU A 105 2.91 8.10 -19.79
C LEU A 105 4.42 8.18 -20.01
N MET A 106 5.00 9.36 -20.09
CA MET A 106 6.45 9.57 -20.17
C MET A 106 7.16 9.04 -18.92
N LEU A 107 6.64 9.35 -17.74
CA LEU A 107 7.20 8.82 -16.49
C LEU A 107 7.10 7.28 -16.42
N LYS A 108 5.94 6.71 -16.77
CA LYS A 108 5.75 5.25 -16.87
C LYS A 108 6.81 4.61 -17.77
N GLU A 109 7.06 5.20 -18.95
CA GLU A 109 8.07 4.69 -19.89
C GLU A 109 9.48 4.78 -19.31
N ARG A 110 9.85 5.90 -18.69
CA ARG A 110 11.16 6.10 -18.04
C ARG A 110 11.38 5.10 -16.92
N LEU A 111 10.39 4.90 -16.04
CA LEU A 111 10.42 3.89 -14.99
C LEU A 111 10.57 2.48 -15.57
N GLY A 112 9.82 2.16 -16.62
CA GLY A 112 9.90 0.86 -17.31
C GLY A 112 11.29 0.58 -17.91
N ARG A 113 11.93 1.57 -18.55
CA ARG A 113 13.32 1.47 -19.05
C ARG A 113 14.32 1.26 -17.92
N ALA A 114 14.04 1.79 -16.75
CA ALA A 114 14.84 1.62 -15.53
C ALA A 114 14.54 0.29 -14.79
N GLY A 115 13.64 -0.55 -15.30
CA GLY A 115 13.23 -1.81 -14.69
C GLY A 115 12.25 -1.67 -13.52
N LEU A 116 11.68 -0.48 -13.31
CA LEU A 116 10.73 -0.18 -12.26
C LEU A 116 9.28 -0.31 -12.77
N ARG A 117 8.40 -0.82 -11.94
CA ARG A 117 6.97 -0.91 -12.19
C ARG A 117 6.24 0.25 -11.53
N LEU A 118 5.25 0.81 -12.21
CA LEU A 118 4.44 1.93 -11.71
C LEU A 118 3.07 1.43 -11.24
N ILE A 119 2.77 1.61 -9.97
CA ILE A 119 1.49 1.26 -9.36
C ILE A 119 0.67 2.55 -9.15
N LEU A 120 -0.61 2.51 -9.52
CA LEU A 120 -1.56 3.61 -9.32
C LEU A 120 -2.79 3.12 -8.56
N ASP A 121 -3.49 4.05 -7.91
CA ASP A 121 -4.74 3.72 -7.19
C ASP A 121 -5.89 3.47 -8.17
N PHE A 122 -6.70 2.48 -7.83
CA PHE A 122 -8.04 2.28 -8.34
C PHE A 122 -9.00 2.22 -7.14
N VAL A 123 -9.92 3.17 -7.05
CA VAL A 123 -10.89 3.32 -5.96
C VAL A 123 -12.26 2.85 -6.43
N PRO A 124 -12.58 1.56 -6.29
CA PRO A 124 -13.81 1.02 -6.87
C PRO A 124 -15.05 1.24 -6.01
N ASN A 125 -14.91 1.47 -4.70
CA ASN A 125 -16.04 1.54 -3.78
C ASN A 125 -16.88 2.81 -3.95
N HIS A 126 -16.25 3.96 -4.25
CA HIS A 126 -16.89 5.26 -4.29
C HIS A 126 -16.23 6.20 -5.29
N LEU A 127 -16.89 7.31 -5.58
CA LEU A 127 -16.31 8.46 -6.26
C LEU A 127 -16.29 9.67 -5.30
N GLY A 128 -15.60 10.72 -5.68
CA GLY A 128 -15.65 12.00 -4.97
C GLY A 128 -17.04 12.64 -5.05
N ILE A 129 -17.43 13.38 -4.03
CA ILE A 129 -18.71 14.09 -3.95
C ILE A 129 -18.90 15.11 -5.08
N ASP A 130 -17.81 15.53 -5.70
CA ASP A 130 -17.79 16.44 -6.86
C ASP A 130 -18.05 15.75 -8.21
N SER A 131 -18.08 14.41 -8.24
CA SER A 131 -18.33 13.67 -9.47
C SER A 131 -19.70 14.04 -10.08
N THR A 132 -19.74 14.18 -11.39
CA THR A 132 -20.99 14.42 -12.13
C THR A 132 -21.76 13.14 -12.42
N GLU A 133 -21.16 11.98 -12.23
CA GLU A 133 -21.75 10.66 -12.52
C GLU A 133 -23.04 10.38 -11.74
N PRO A 134 -23.18 10.71 -10.42
CA PRO A 134 -24.41 10.51 -9.70
C PRO A 134 -25.60 11.27 -10.29
N VAL A 135 -25.35 12.46 -10.80
CA VAL A 135 -26.39 13.29 -11.43
C VAL A 135 -26.80 12.72 -12.79
N ARG A 136 -25.84 12.25 -13.57
CA ARG A 136 -26.03 11.70 -14.93
C ARG A 136 -26.60 10.28 -14.92
N PHE A 137 -26.13 9.45 -14.02
CA PHE A 137 -26.42 8.01 -13.93
C PHE A 137 -26.78 7.60 -12.49
N PRO A 138 -27.89 8.16 -11.94
CA PRO A 138 -28.23 7.93 -10.52
C PRO A 138 -28.40 6.46 -10.15
N ALA A 139 -28.79 5.61 -11.10
CA ALA A 139 -28.96 4.17 -10.85
C ALA A 139 -27.66 3.44 -10.46
N ARG A 140 -26.50 3.98 -10.84
CA ARG A 140 -25.17 3.41 -10.51
C ARG A 140 -24.74 3.66 -9.07
N PHE A 141 -25.52 4.44 -8.31
CA PHE A 141 -25.15 4.87 -6.97
C PHE A 141 -26.19 4.43 -5.95
N VAL A 142 -25.74 4.19 -4.71
CA VAL A 142 -26.66 3.95 -3.59
C VAL A 142 -27.40 5.24 -3.29
N ASN A 143 -28.72 5.23 -3.53
CA ASN A 143 -29.56 6.40 -3.34
C ASN A 143 -31.00 6.05 -2.96
N SER A 144 -31.75 7.05 -2.53
CA SER A 144 -33.18 6.95 -2.22
C SER A 144 -33.93 8.19 -2.70
N THR A 145 -35.25 8.09 -2.77
CA THR A 145 -36.15 9.24 -3.01
C THR A 145 -36.39 10.06 -1.76
N GLU A 146 -36.21 9.46 -0.59
CA GLU A 146 -36.38 10.08 0.73
C GLU A 146 -35.04 10.20 1.46
N PRO A 147 -34.87 11.16 2.36
CA PRO A 147 -33.65 11.31 3.15
C PRO A 147 -33.44 10.09 4.08
N LEU A 148 -32.23 9.52 4.03
CA LEU A 148 -31.79 8.46 4.93
C LEU A 148 -30.53 8.91 5.68
N PRO A 149 -30.20 8.32 6.84
CA PRO A 149 -28.96 8.62 7.55
C PRO A 149 -27.74 8.40 6.65
N GLY A 150 -26.79 9.33 6.68
CA GLY A 150 -25.57 9.25 5.87
C GLY A 150 -25.77 9.56 4.38
N THR A 151 -26.84 10.30 4.03
CA THR A 151 -27.12 10.75 2.66
C THR A 151 -27.05 12.26 2.52
N PHE A 152 -26.85 12.72 1.29
CA PHE A 152 -26.92 14.12 0.90
C PHE A 152 -27.83 14.30 -0.33
N PRO A 153 -28.57 15.42 -0.43
CA PRO A 153 -29.47 15.67 -1.56
C PRO A 153 -28.70 16.18 -2.79
N ALA A 154 -29.13 15.74 -3.98
CA ALA A 154 -28.73 16.34 -5.24
C ALA A 154 -29.87 16.24 -6.28
N GLU A 155 -29.91 17.22 -7.18
CA GLU A 155 -30.80 17.17 -8.36
C GLU A 155 -30.14 16.24 -9.40
N ALA A 156 -30.78 15.10 -9.64
CA ALA A 156 -30.34 14.12 -10.63
C ALA A 156 -31.24 14.19 -11.89
N ARG A 157 -30.81 13.48 -12.94
CA ARG A 157 -31.49 13.45 -14.25
C ARG A 157 -33.00 13.22 -14.18
N PHE A 158 -33.47 12.48 -13.17
CA PHE A 158 -34.90 12.10 -13.02
C PHE A 158 -35.51 12.65 -11.72
N GLY A 159 -35.05 13.81 -11.26
CA GLY A 159 -35.51 14.51 -10.07
C GLY A 159 -34.60 14.34 -8.86
N LYS A 160 -35.00 14.96 -7.76
CA LYS A 160 -34.23 14.98 -6.52
C LYS A 160 -33.97 13.58 -5.98
N ARG A 161 -32.73 13.31 -5.59
CA ARG A 161 -32.27 12.07 -4.96
C ARG A 161 -31.45 12.38 -3.71
N TYR A 162 -31.37 11.39 -2.83
CA TYR A 162 -30.52 11.40 -1.64
C TYR A 162 -29.47 10.32 -1.81
N PHE A 163 -28.24 10.70 -2.12
CA PHE A 163 -27.12 9.79 -2.36
C PHE A 163 -26.42 9.45 -1.06
N ALA A 164 -26.04 8.20 -0.90
CA ALA A 164 -25.24 7.78 0.24
C ALA A 164 -23.77 8.20 0.07
N HIS A 165 -23.14 8.62 1.16
CA HIS A 165 -21.68 8.72 1.22
C HIS A 165 -21.06 7.33 1.22
N GLY A 166 -19.83 7.20 0.69
CA GLY A 166 -19.03 5.99 0.83
C GLY A 166 -18.74 5.69 2.29
N ARG A 167 -18.71 4.42 2.64
CA ARG A 167 -18.35 3.95 3.99
C ARG A 167 -17.94 2.50 3.99
N ASP A 168 -17.32 2.07 5.07
CA ASP A 168 -17.23 0.69 5.49
C ASP A 168 -18.31 0.34 6.55
N PRO A 169 -18.43 -0.93 6.98
CA PRO A 169 -19.45 -1.34 7.96
C PRO A 169 -19.25 -0.79 9.38
N PHE A 170 -18.06 -0.29 9.73
CA PHE A 170 -17.65 -0.08 11.12
C PHE A 170 -17.42 1.39 11.49
N PHE A 171 -17.17 2.25 10.48
CA PHE A 171 -16.84 3.66 10.70
C PHE A 171 -17.90 4.60 10.12
N GLU A 172 -17.79 5.88 10.51
CA GLU A 172 -18.65 6.93 9.98
C GLU A 172 -18.46 7.11 8.47
N PRO A 173 -19.51 7.56 7.76
CA PRO A 173 -19.44 7.78 6.31
C PRO A 173 -18.36 8.80 5.93
N TRP A 174 -17.67 8.56 4.82
CA TRP A 174 -16.69 9.48 4.23
C TRP A 174 -17.42 10.60 3.47
N ILE A 175 -17.62 11.73 4.15
CA ILE A 175 -18.51 12.82 3.70
C ILE A 175 -18.09 13.54 2.41
N ASP A 176 -16.87 13.32 1.95
CA ASP A 176 -16.33 13.82 0.69
C ASP A 176 -16.50 12.86 -0.50
N THR A 177 -17.29 11.79 -0.31
CA THR A 177 -17.48 10.73 -1.31
C THR A 177 -18.96 10.45 -1.60
N VAL A 178 -19.22 9.70 -2.67
CA VAL A 178 -20.52 9.15 -3.06
C VAL A 178 -20.40 7.66 -3.39
N GLN A 179 -21.27 6.83 -2.80
CA GLN A 179 -21.20 5.37 -2.88
C GLN A 179 -21.72 4.82 -4.20
N LEU A 180 -20.93 3.99 -4.86
CA LEU A 180 -21.31 3.19 -6.01
C LEU A 180 -22.20 1.99 -5.58
N ASP A 181 -23.21 1.63 -6.38
CA ASP A 181 -24.12 0.51 -6.10
C ASP A 181 -23.76 -0.74 -6.90
N TYR A 182 -23.04 -1.65 -6.29
CA TYR A 182 -22.63 -2.91 -6.94
C TYR A 182 -23.74 -3.98 -7.02
N ARG A 183 -24.97 -3.64 -6.64
CA ARG A 183 -26.16 -4.45 -6.94
C ARG A 183 -26.67 -4.22 -8.38
N VAL A 184 -26.07 -3.26 -9.09
CA VAL A 184 -26.46 -2.82 -10.44
C VAL A 184 -25.36 -3.19 -11.45
N LEU A 185 -25.73 -3.95 -12.50
CA LEU A 185 -24.78 -4.39 -13.54
C LEU A 185 -24.07 -3.23 -14.25
N GLU A 186 -24.79 -2.14 -14.50
CA GLU A 186 -24.25 -0.94 -15.14
C GLU A 186 -23.10 -0.31 -14.35
N THR A 187 -23.14 -0.41 -13.01
CA THR A 187 -22.02 0.00 -12.15
C THR A 187 -20.78 -0.87 -12.40
N HIS A 188 -20.97 -2.20 -12.49
CA HIS A 188 -19.88 -3.12 -12.79
C HIS A 188 -19.22 -2.79 -14.13
N GLU A 189 -20.00 -2.57 -15.17
CA GLU A 189 -19.51 -2.26 -16.51
C GLU A 189 -18.74 -0.93 -16.53
N ALA A 190 -19.31 0.11 -15.90
CA ALA A 190 -18.67 1.41 -15.79
C ALA A 190 -17.34 1.32 -15.06
N MET A 191 -17.30 0.66 -13.90
CA MET A 191 -16.07 0.59 -13.09
C MET A 191 -15.02 -0.35 -13.68
N ARG A 192 -15.40 -1.38 -14.45
CA ARG A 192 -14.44 -2.16 -15.24
C ARG A 192 -13.78 -1.32 -16.32
N SER A 193 -14.54 -0.49 -17.03
CA SER A 193 -14.00 0.45 -18.02
C SER A 193 -13.04 1.47 -17.36
N VAL A 194 -13.38 1.94 -16.16
CA VAL A 194 -12.49 2.82 -15.37
C VAL A 194 -11.19 2.11 -15.01
N ALA A 195 -11.25 0.85 -14.54
CA ALA A 195 -10.06 0.07 -14.21
C ALA A 195 -9.15 -0.13 -15.44
N GLN A 196 -9.74 -0.43 -16.62
CA GLN A 196 -9.01 -0.52 -17.88
C GLN A 196 -8.33 0.81 -18.21
N THR A 197 -9.04 1.95 -18.10
CA THR A 197 -8.47 3.28 -18.35
C THR A 197 -7.32 3.58 -17.37
N ALA A 198 -7.52 3.35 -16.07
CA ALA A 198 -6.48 3.58 -15.07
C ALA A 198 -5.23 2.74 -15.33
N SER A 199 -5.40 1.48 -15.78
CA SER A 199 -4.29 0.58 -16.09
C SER A 199 -3.42 1.06 -17.26
N VAL A 200 -3.93 1.92 -18.16
CA VAL A 200 -3.12 2.50 -19.25
C VAL A 200 -1.95 3.30 -18.69
N PHE A 201 -2.16 4.01 -17.59
CA PHE A 201 -1.18 4.90 -16.99
C PHE A 201 -0.18 4.21 -16.05
N GLY A 202 -0.50 3.00 -15.55
CA GLY A 202 0.36 2.21 -14.66
C GLY A 202 0.77 0.86 -15.25
N THR A 203 1.58 0.13 -14.53
CA THR A 203 1.90 -1.30 -14.76
C THR A 203 1.23 -2.19 -13.73
N GLY A 204 0.55 -1.60 -12.75
CA GLY A 204 -0.26 -2.26 -11.75
C GLY A 204 -1.25 -1.28 -11.11
N LEU A 205 -2.27 -1.85 -10.47
CA LEU A 205 -3.31 -1.11 -9.76
C LEU A 205 -3.35 -1.55 -8.28
N ARG A 206 -3.24 -0.58 -7.38
CA ARG A 206 -3.60 -0.78 -5.97
C ARG A 206 -5.09 -0.47 -5.83
N CYS A 207 -5.86 -1.50 -5.52
CA CYS A 207 -7.31 -1.43 -5.41
C CYS A 207 -7.71 -1.09 -3.98
N ASP A 208 -8.22 0.12 -3.82
CA ASP A 208 -8.65 0.68 -2.54
C ASP A 208 -9.81 -0.12 -1.95
N MET A 209 -9.71 -0.48 -0.66
CA MET A 209 -10.74 -1.16 0.12
C MET A 209 -11.45 -2.30 -0.65
N ALA A 210 -10.66 -3.15 -1.33
CA ALA A 210 -11.17 -4.13 -2.30
C ALA A 210 -12.21 -5.10 -1.73
N MET A 211 -12.13 -5.42 -0.44
CA MET A 211 -13.06 -6.32 0.25
C MET A 211 -14.48 -5.73 0.40
N LEU A 212 -14.65 -4.41 0.32
CA LEU A 212 -15.98 -3.79 0.44
C LEU A 212 -16.93 -4.19 -0.70
N LEU A 213 -16.37 -4.67 -1.82
CA LEU A 213 -17.12 -5.13 -2.96
C LEU A 213 -17.47 -6.62 -2.90
N LEU A 214 -17.00 -7.35 -1.89
CA LEU A 214 -17.42 -8.73 -1.67
C LEU A 214 -18.91 -8.76 -1.33
N PRO A 215 -19.71 -9.64 -1.95
CA PRO A 215 -21.17 -9.62 -1.85
C PRO A 215 -21.70 -9.65 -0.43
N GLU A 216 -21.09 -10.46 0.42
CA GLU A 216 -21.45 -10.59 1.82
C GLU A 216 -21.20 -9.31 2.62
N ILE A 217 -20.16 -8.55 2.29
CA ILE A 217 -19.85 -7.28 2.95
C ILE A 217 -20.73 -6.17 2.37
N PHE A 218 -20.78 -6.08 1.03
CA PHE A 218 -21.56 -5.04 0.36
C PHE A 218 -23.04 -5.10 0.70
N ASN A 219 -23.65 -6.28 0.57
CA ASN A 219 -25.07 -6.46 0.84
C ASN A 219 -25.42 -6.19 2.31
N GLU A 220 -24.59 -6.58 3.26
CA GLU A 220 -24.80 -6.28 4.68
C GLU A 220 -24.70 -4.77 4.97
N THR A 221 -23.71 -4.10 4.39
CA THR A 221 -23.49 -2.65 4.56
C THR A 221 -24.67 -1.84 4.04
N TRP A 222 -25.26 -2.25 2.90
CA TRP A 222 -26.27 -1.50 2.18
C TRP A 222 -27.69 -2.08 2.24
N LYS A 223 -27.94 -3.06 3.12
CA LYS A 223 -29.23 -3.76 3.25
C LYS A 223 -30.44 -2.85 3.50
N ASN A 224 -30.22 -1.71 4.16
CA ASN A 224 -31.28 -0.75 4.50
C ASN A 224 -31.54 0.30 3.41
N PHE A 225 -30.82 0.23 2.29
CA PHE A 225 -30.99 1.13 1.15
C PHE A 225 -31.76 0.43 0.02
N PRO A 226 -32.67 1.15 -0.67
CA PRO A 226 -33.34 0.61 -1.84
C PRO A 226 -32.31 0.12 -2.87
N SER A 227 -32.60 -0.99 -3.55
CA SER A 227 -31.82 -1.44 -4.69
C SER A 227 -32.47 -0.96 -5.98
N ASN A 228 -31.70 -0.33 -6.84
CA ASN A 228 -32.14 0.18 -8.14
C ASN A 228 -32.08 -0.90 -9.26
N GLY A 229 -31.65 -2.11 -8.96
CA GLY A 229 -31.46 -3.18 -9.93
C GLY A 229 -31.86 -4.57 -9.46
N ALA A 230 -32.02 -5.50 -10.40
CA ALA A 230 -32.16 -6.91 -10.07
C ALA A 230 -30.87 -7.40 -9.38
N HIS A 231 -31.03 -8.13 -8.28
CA HIS A 231 -29.96 -8.64 -7.43
C HIS A 231 -28.93 -9.45 -8.26
N GLN A 232 -27.97 -8.77 -8.86
CA GLN A 232 -26.80 -9.44 -9.40
C GLN A 232 -25.70 -9.44 -8.32
N THR A 233 -25.18 -10.62 -8.04
CA THR A 233 -24.17 -10.78 -7.02
C THR A 233 -22.86 -10.17 -7.51
N ALA A 234 -22.23 -9.33 -6.69
CA ALA A 234 -20.90 -8.73 -6.95
C ALA A 234 -19.77 -9.78 -7.08
N GLN A 235 -20.05 -11.08 -6.92
CA GLN A 235 -19.07 -12.18 -6.95
C GLN A 235 -18.18 -12.18 -8.19
N ASP A 236 -18.70 -11.71 -9.30
CA ASP A 236 -17.94 -11.71 -10.56
C ASP A 236 -17.21 -10.40 -10.85
N PHE A 237 -17.40 -9.34 -10.06
CA PHE A 237 -16.80 -8.03 -10.38
C PHE A 237 -15.28 -8.13 -10.49
N TRP A 238 -14.63 -8.60 -9.43
CA TRP A 238 -13.17 -8.68 -9.42
C TRP A 238 -12.60 -9.64 -10.47
N ARG A 239 -13.18 -10.84 -10.61
CA ARG A 239 -12.72 -11.80 -11.62
C ARG A 239 -12.81 -11.21 -13.02
N LYS A 240 -13.93 -10.57 -13.38
CA LYS A 240 -14.12 -9.94 -14.68
C LYS A 240 -13.23 -8.72 -14.86
N THR A 241 -13.14 -7.85 -13.85
CA THR A 241 -12.27 -6.67 -13.89
C THR A 241 -10.81 -7.06 -14.15
N ILE A 242 -10.29 -8.01 -13.37
CA ILE A 242 -8.91 -8.50 -13.52
C ILE A 242 -8.69 -9.13 -14.89
N ALA A 243 -9.66 -9.91 -15.37
CA ALA A 243 -9.59 -10.52 -16.71
C ALA A 243 -9.58 -9.45 -17.81
N ASP A 244 -10.48 -8.47 -17.75
CA ASP A 244 -10.61 -7.39 -18.72
C ASP A 244 -9.34 -6.51 -18.77
N VAL A 245 -8.80 -6.14 -17.60
CA VAL A 245 -7.56 -5.37 -17.51
C VAL A 245 -6.38 -6.16 -18.07
N ARG A 246 -6.28 -7.46 -17.79
CA ARG A 246 -5.22 -8.34 -18.31
C ARG A 246 -5.34 -8.63 -19.80
N GLN A 247 -6.52 -8.53 -20.39
CA GLN A 247 -6.67 -8.57 -21.86
C GLN A 247 -5.98 -7.39 -22.53
N LEU A 248 -6.02 -6.20 -21.92
CA LEU A 248 -5.33 -5.01 -22.42
C LEU A 248 -3.85 -5.00 -22.04
N GLN A 249 -3.53 -5.41 -20.84
CA GLN A 249 -2.19 -5.41 -20.28
C GLN A 249 -1.90 -6.74 -19.55
N PRO A 250 -1.42 -7.77 -20.25
CA PRO A 250 -1.21 -9.11 -19.69
C PRO A 250 -0.29 -9.14 -18.45
N GLN A 251 0.59 -8.16 -18.30
CA GLN A 251 1.55 -8.07 -17.20
C GLN A 251 1.11 -7.15 -16.06
N VAL A 252 -0.13 -6.65 -16.09
CA VAL A 252 -0.63 -5.77 -15.02
C VAL A 252 -0.68 -6.53 -13.70
N GLU A 253 -0.21 -5.89 -12.63
CA GLU A 253 -0.32 -6.41 -11.27
C GLU A 253 -1.52 -5.80 -10.55
N MET A 254 -2.27 -6.64 -9.85
CA MET A 254 -3.43 -6.26 -9.08
C MET A 254 -3.12 -6.45 -7.59
N ILE A 255 -3.09 -5.34 -6.85
CA ILE A 255 -2.79 -5.30 -5.42
C ILE A 255 -4.06 -4.91 -4.68
N ALA A 256 -4.54 -5.73 -3.75
CA ALA A 256 -5.72 -5.41 -2.97
C ALA A 256 -5.34 -4.83 -1.60
N GLU A 257 -5.89 -3.67 -1.29
CA GLU A 257 -6.09 -3.31 0.09
C GLU A 257 -7.22 -4.14 0.66
N VAL A 258 -6.95 -4.83 1.77
CA VAL A 258 -7.88 -5.78 2.37
C VAL A 258 -7.66 -5.95 3.86
N TYR A 259 -8.74 -6.16 4.57
CA TYR A 259 -8.82 -6.37 6.02
C TYR A 259 -9.81 -7.51 6.33
N TRP A 260 -9.98 -7.83 7.63
CA TRP A 260 -11.01 -8.73 8.18
C TRP A 260 -10.93 -10.16 7.68
N ASP A 261 -9.70 -10.68 7.50
CA ASP A 261 -9.43 -12.06 7.06
C ASP A 261 -10.01 -12.41 5.69
N ARG A 262 -10.02 -11.42 4.77
CA ARG A 262 -10.49 -11.58 3.38
C ARG A 262 -9.36 -11.71 2.36
N GLU A 263 -8.12 -11.77 2.82
CA GLU A 263 -6.91 -11.79 1.99
C GLU A 263 -6.90 -12.99 1.03
N GLU A 264 -7.11 -14.20 1.55
CA GLU A 264 -7.13 -15.43 0.71
C GLU A 264 -8.26 -15.40 -0.30
N GLN A 265 -9.46 -14.93 0.09
CA GLN A 265 -10.60 -14.81 -0.82
C GLN A 265 -10.27 -13.88 -2.00
N LEU A 266 -9.63 -12.75 -1.78
CA LEU A 266 -9.22 -11.85 -2.85
C LEU A 266 -8.07 -12.45 -3.69
N GLN A 267 -7.13 -13.16 -3.08
CA GLN A 267 -6.12 -13.91 -3.84
C GLN A 267 -6.75 -14.96 -4.77
N GLU A 268 -7.80 -15.66 -4.34
CA GLU A 268 -8.54 -16.62 -5.15
C GLU A 268 -9.34 -15.95 -6.28
N LEU A 269 -9.78 -14.71 -6.08
CA LEU A 269 -10.45 -13.91 -7.10
C LEU A 269 -9.49 -13.39 -8.19
N GLY A 270 -8.16 -13.51 -7.99
CA GLY A 270 -7.16 -13.24 -9.02
C GLY A 270 -6.21 -12.08 -8.71
N PHE A 271 -6.28 -11.47 -7.54
CA PHE A 271 -5.28 -10.48 -7.11
C PHE A 271 -3.90 -11.12 -7.00
N ASP A 272 -2.87 -10.44 -7.44
CA ASP A 272 -1.49 -10.91 -7.33
C ASP A 272 -0.98 -10.79 -5.90
N PHE A 273 -1.33 -9.67 -5.25
CA PHE A 273 -0.95 -9.38 -3.87
C PHE A 273 -2.13 -8.83 -3.06
N THR A 274 -2.12 -9.10 -1.75
CA THR A 274 -3.09 -8.62 -0.78
C THR A 274 -2.38 -8.09 0.46
N TYR A 275 -2.85 -7.02 1.08
CA TYR A 275 -2.27 -6.47 2.31
C TYR A 275 -2.28 -7.53 3.43
N ASN A 276 -1.20 -7.63 4.18
CA ASN A 276 -1.12 -8.46 5.38
C ASN A 276 -1.03 -7.58 6.64
N LYS A 277 -2.13 -6.87 6.92
CA LYS A 277 -2.24 -5.96 8.06
C LYS A 277 -2.02 -6.66 9.40
N ARG A 278 -2.34 -7.95 9.49
CA ARG A 278 -2.16 -8.73 10.72
C ARG A 278 -0.70 -8.79 11.17
N VAL A 279 0.25 -8.94 10.25
CA VAL A 279 1.69 -8.88 10.56
C VAL A 279 2.07 -7.51 11.12
N THR A 280 1.60 -6.43 10.49
CA THR A 280 1.79 -5.05 10.98
C THR A 280 1.26 -4.88 12.39
N ASP A 281 0.02 -5.31 12.65
CA ASP A 281 -0.62 -5.17 13.95
C ASP A 281 0.12 -5.91 15.07
N TYR A 282 0.55 -7.14 14.82
CA TYR A 282 1.34 -7.90 15.79
C TYR A 282 2.68 -7.22 16.08
N LEU A 283 3.39 -6.73 15.05
CA LEU A 283 4.68 -6.05 15.21
C LEU A 283 4.54 -4.77 16.02
N VAL A 284 3.58 -3.92 15.65
CA VAL A 284 3.36 -2.62 16.31
C VAL A 284 2.89 -2.78 17.75
N ARG A 285 2.09 -3.81 18.04
CA ARG A 285 1.60 -4.11 19.40
C ARG A 285 2.58 -4.93 20.25
N GLY A 286 3.73 -5.34 19.68
CA GLY A 286 4.71 -6.17 20.39
C GLY A 286 4.23 -7.60 20.68
N GLN A 287 3.26 -8.10 19.93
CA GLN A 287 2.67 -9.44 20.09
C GLN A 287 3.52 -10.49 19.35
N THR A 288 4.75 -10.68 19.81
CA THR A 288 5.77 -11.47 19.10
C THR A 288 5.39 -12.96 18.99
N ARG A 289 4.83 -13.55 20.05
CA ARG A 289 4.42 -14.97 20.04
C ARG A 289 3.30 -15.22 19.04
N GLU A 290 2.26 -14.37 19.07
CA GLU A 290 1.13 -14.45 18.17
C GLU A 290 1.57 -14.26 16.71
N LEU A 291 2.51 -13.34 16.47
CA LEU A 291 3.12 -13.14 15.16
C LEU A 291 3.80 -14.42 14.65
N ILE A 292 4.68 -15.01 15.47
CA ILE A 292 5.43 -16.20 15.07
C ILE A 292 4.51 -17.39 14.85
N GLU A 293 3.52 -17.58 15.72
CA GLU A 293 2.50 -18.62 15.54
C GLU A 293 1.68 -18.42 14.27
N PHE A 294 1.30 -17.19 13.99
CA PHE A 294 0.59 -16.84 12.76
C PHE A 294 1.45 -17.18 11.54
N LEU A 295 2.69 -16.70 11.48
CA LEU A 295 3.59 -16.91 10.34
C LEU A 295 3.92 -18.42 10.14
N LYS A 296 4.09 -19.19 11.21
CA LYS A 296 4.31 -20.65 11.14
C LYS A 296 3.09 -21.41 10.58
N LYS A 297 1.88 -20.91 10.82
CA LYS A 297 0.61 -21.50 10.32
C LYS A 297 0.26 -21.10 8.91
N CYS A 298 0.77 -19.95 8.43
CA CYS A 298 0.45 -19.44 7.10
C CYS A 298 1.06 -20.33 6.00
N PRO A 299 0.27 -20.72 4.98
CA PRO A 299 0.82 -21.36 3.79
C PRO A 299 1.84 -20.44 3.10
N LEU A 300 2.94 -21.00 2.60
CA LEU A 300 3.94 -20.25 1.85
C LEU A 300 3.32 -19.50 0.65
N LYS A 301 2.33 -20.12 -0.01
CA LYS A 301 1.58 -19.49 -1.12
C LYS A 301 0.89 -18.20 -0.67
N TYR A 302 0.28 -18.18 0.52
CA TYR A 302 -0.36 -17.00 1.08
C TYR A 302 0.67 -15.90 1.34
N LEU A 303 1.77 -16.22 2.06
CA LEU A 303 2.83 -15.25 2.36
C LEU A 303 3.48 -14.69 1.10
N SER A 304 3.68 -15.53 0.06
CA SER A 304 4.28 -15.09 -1.22
C SER A 304 3.38 -14.16 -2.04
N ARG A 305 2.11 -14.06 -1.70
CA ARG A 305 1.12 -13.17 -2.31
C ARG A 305 0.64 -12.09 -1.35
N SER A 306 1.34 -11.88 -0.26
CA SER A 306 1.06 -10.84 0.72
C SER A 306 1.92 -9.59 0.47
N VAL A 307 1.36 -8.41 0.77
CA VAL A 307 2.11 -7.16 0.95
C VAL A 307 2.37 -7.00 2.44
N HIS A 308 3.63 -7.03 2.82
CA HIS A 308 4.07 -6.83 4.20
C HIS A 308 4.57 -5.39 4.37
N PHE A 309 4.12 -4.71 5.41
CA PHE A 309 4.48 -3.31 5.68
C PHE A 309 4.46 -3.02 7.19
N LEU A 310 5.09 -1.93 7.59
CA LEU A 310 5.03 -1.42 8.96
C LEU A 310 4.14 -0.18 9.06
N GLU A 311 4.16 0.62 8.02
CA GLU A 311 3.34 1.82 7.87
C GLU A 311 2.96 2.00 6.40
N ASN A 312 1.92 2.77 6.17
CA ASN A 312 1.49 3.32 4.89
C ASN A 312 0.90 4.72 5.15
N HIS A 313 0.20 5.30 4.18
CA HIS A 313 -0.41 6.62 4.33
C HIS A 313 -1.55 6.69 5.37
N ASP A 314 -2.12 5.57 5.81
CA ASP A 314 -3.21 5.49 6.80
C ASP A 314 -2.73 5.11 8.21
N GLU A 315 -1.54 4.53 8.32
CA GLU A 315 -1.01 4.05 9.59
C GLU A 315 -0.15 5.11 10.29
N ALA A 316 -0.04 4.96 11.62
CA ALA A 316 0.92 5.75 12.37
C ALA A 316 2.35 5.50 11.87
N ARG A 317 3.20 6.54 11.90
CA ARG A 317 4.61 6.39 11.57
C ARG A 317 5.28 5.40 12.51
N VAL A 318 5.90 4.36 11.98
CA VAL A 318 6.51 3.28 12.76
C VAL A 318 7.58 3.81 13.73
N ALA A 319 8.35 4.82 13.32
CA ALA A 319 9.35 5.48 14.18
C ALA A 319 8.73 6.23 15.37
N SER A 320 7.43 6.57 15.33
CA SER A 320 6.72 7.17 16.47
C SER A 320 6.20 6.14 17.46
N VAL A 321 6.10 4.87 17.06
CA VAL A 321 5.44 3.80 17.82
C VAL A 321 6.44 2.81 18.41
N LEU A 322 7.49 2.46 17.65
CA LEU A 322 8.49 1.48 18.07
C LEU A 322 9.81 2.13 18.52
N SER A 323 10.52 1.47 19.45
CA SER A 323 11.92 1.80 19.73
C SER A 323 12.79 1.50 18.50
N LEU A 324 13.98 2.07 18.43
CA LEU A 324 14.92 1.85 17.33
C LEU A 324 15.16 0.35 17.07
N GLU A 325 15.46 -0.41 18.14
CA GLU A 325 15.75 -1.84 18.05
C GLU A 325 14.55 -2.63 17.53
N ARG A 326 13.36 -2.35 18.06
CA ARG A 326 12.13 -3.00 17.61
C ARG A 326 11.76 -2.63 16.18
N HIS A 327 11.99 -1.37 15.78
CA HIS A 327 11.80 -0.91 14.41
C HIS A 327 12.74 -1.68 13.45
N GLN A 328 14.02 -1.82 13.81
CA GLN A 328 14.99 -2.57 13.00
C GLN A 328 14.60 -4.05 12.82
N LEU A 329 14.18 -4.72 13.90
CA LEU A 329 13.74 -6.11 13.83
C LEU A 329 12.47 -6.26 12.98
N ALA A 330 11.49 -5.38 13.17
CA ALA A 330 10.24 -5.39 12.42
C ALA A 330 10.49 -5.14 10.93
N ALA A 331 11.33 -4.15 10.59
CA ALA A 331 11.69 -3.84 9.21
C ALA A 331 12.48 -4.98 8.55
N ALA A 332 13.41 -5.60 9.27
CA ALA A 332 14.11 -6.79 8.79
C ALA A 332 13.14 -7.93 8.50
N LEU A 333 12.17 -8.19 9.40
CA LEU A 333 11.17 -9.25 9.18
C LEU A 333 10.39 -9.03 7.89
N ILE A 334 9.78 -7.85 7.68
CA ILE A 334 8.97 -7.61 6.47
C ILE A 334 9.81 -7.71 5.19
N LEU A 335 11.10 -7.33 5.26
CA LEU A 335 12.03 -7.44 4.14
C LEU A 335 12.55 -8.87 3.93
N PHE A 336 12.52 -9.74 4.94
CA PHE A 336 12.94 -11.14 4.84
C PHE A 336 11.78 -12.07 4.44
N LEU A 337 10.53 -11.69 4.69
CA LEU A 337 9.36 -12.46 4.30
C LEU A 337 9.21 -12.55 2.77
N PRO A 338 8.69 -13.68 2.23
CA PRO A 338 8.31 -13.77 0.83
C PRO A 338 7.10 -12.88 0.54
N GLY A 339 6.89 -12.54 -0.72
CA GLY A 339 5.84 -11.61 -1.16
C GLY A 339 6.38 -10.21 -1.42
N MET A 340 5.54 -9.22 -1.36
CA MET A 340 5.90 -7.81 -1.57
C MET A 340 6.18 -7.12 -0.23
N ALA A 341 7.32 -6.44 -0.11
CA ALA A 341 7.56 -5.54 1.02
C ALA A 341 7.22 -4.11 0.59
N LEU A 342 6.39 -3.42 1.38
CA LEU A 342 6.05 -2.02 1.16
C LEU A 342 6.79 -1.15 2.17
N LEU A 343 7.48 -0.12 1.67
CA LEU A 343 8.10 0.94 2.44
C LEU A 343 7.45 2.28 2.06
N HIS A 344 7.08 3.08 3.06
CA HIS A 344 6.38 4.34 2.85
C HIS A 344 7.34 5.53 2.82
N ASP A 345 7.03 6.53 2.01
CA ASP A 345 7.79 7.78 1.89
C ASP A 345 7.92 8.48 3.25
N GLY A 346 9.18 8.66 3.66
CA GLY A 346 9.57 9.16 4.99
C GLY A 346 9.89 8.08 6.03
N GLN A 347 9.56 6.81 5.78
CA GLN A 347 9.92 5.70 6.66
C GLN A 347 11.44 5.49 6.73
N LEU A 348 12.12 5.61 5.59
CA LEU A 348 13.57 5.46 5.51
C LEU A 348 14.31 6.55 6.27
N GLU A 349 13.75 7.73 6.35
CA GLU A 349 14.27 8.88 7.07
C GLU A 349 13.90 8.89 8.57
N GLY A 350 13.11 7.92 9.02
CA GLY A 350 12.65 7.81 10.40
C GLY A 350 11.67 8.90 10.82
N ARG A 351 10.85 9.39 9.88
CA ARG A 351 9.84 10.42 10.19
C ARG A 351 8.83 9.90 11.20
N ARG A 352 8.42 10.77 12.12
CA ARG A 352 7.53 10.46 13.27
C ARG A 352 6.17 11.11 13.16
N MET A 353 6.06 12.21 12.41
CA MET A 353 4.78 12.93 12.26
C MET A 353 3.98 12.36 11.10
N PHE A 354 2.70 12.11 11.35
CA PHE A 354 1.75 11.64 10.34
C PHE A 354 1.60 12.68 9.21
N ALA A 355 1.67 12.23 7.96
CA ALA A 355 1.47 13.09 6.80
C ALA A 355 0.02 12.97 6.32
N ARG A 356 -0.76 14.06 6.47
CA ARG A 356 -2.16 14.09 6.03
C ARG A 356 -2.26 13.99 4.50
N ILE A 357 -2.95 12.96 4.02
CA ILE A 357 -3.12 12.73 2.55
C ILE A 357 -3.88 13.85 1.85
N GLN A 358 -4.68 14.63 2.59
CA GLN A 358 -5.42 15.78 2.07
C GLN A 358 -4.54 17.00 1.79
N MET A 359 -3.26 16.93 2.12
CA MET A 359 -2.34 18.06 2.05
C MET A 359 -1.20 17.83 1.07
N SER A 360 -0.66 18.92 0.52
CA SER A 360 0.57 18.91 -0.30
C SER A 360 1.83 19.17 0.53
N ARG A 361 1.72 19.28 1.86
CA ARG A 361 2.81 19.54 2.78
C ARG A 361 2.76 18.55 3.94
N ARG A 362 3.92 18.11 4.37
CA ARG A 362 4.14 17.38 5.63
C ARG A 362 5.01 18.18 6.58
N ALA A 363 5.10 17.76 7.83
CA ALA A 363 5.97 18.38 8.83
C ALA A 363 7.44 18.34 8.39
N GLU A 364 8.17 19.39 8.71
CA GLU A 364 9.62 19.42 8.58
C GLU A 364 10.23 18.65 9.76
N GLU A 365 10.92 17.57 9.45
CA GLU A 365 11.60 16.73 10.44
C GLU A 365 13.04 16.49 10.00
N LYS A 366 13.96 16.45 10.98
CA LYS A 366 15.32 16.01 10.71
C LYS A 366 15.34 14.51 10.43
N VAL A 367 16.21 14.12 9.50
CA VAL A 367 16.48 12.71 9.23
C VAL A 367 17.08 12.06 10.48
N ASP A 368 16.50 10.94 10.90
CA ASP A 368 17.07 10.08 11.93
C ASP A 368 18.20 9.25 11.29
N GLY A 369 19.44 9.63 11.60
CA GLY A 369 20.64 9.05 10.96
C GLY A 369 20.82 7.55 11.26
N GLU A 370 20.35 7.06 12.41
CA GLU A 370 20.44 5.64 12.78
C GLU A 370 19.43 4.81 11.99
N ILE A 371 18.20 5.28 11.84
CA ILE A 371 17.17 4.62 11.02
C ILE A 371 17.57 4.67 9.54
N ALA A 372 18.01 5.83 9.04
CA ALA A 372 18.41 5.97 7.64
C ALA A 372 19.61 5.08 7.29
N GLY A 373 20.64 5.04 8.12
CA GLY A 373 21.79 4.17 7.95
C GLY A 373 21.43 2.68 8.00
N PHE A 374 20.48 2.30 8.86
CA PHE A 374 19.97 0.93 8.93
C PHE A 374 19.28 0.52 7.62
N TYR A 375 18.33 1.31 7.11
CA TYR A 375 17.63 0.98 5.86
C TYR A 375 18.59 0.97 4.66
N GLU A 376 19.48 1.96 4.56
CA GLU A 376 20.45 2.01 3.47
C GLU A 376 21.33 0.75 3.46
N LYS A 377 21.88 0.35 4.61
CA LYS A 377 22.70 -0.85 4.75
C LYS A 377 21.91 -2.11 4.39
N LEU A 378 20.71 -2.29 4.96
CA LEU A 378 19.90 -3.49 4.73
C LEU A 378 19.47 -3.61 3.27
N LEU A 379 18.91 -2.54 2.68
CA LEU A 379 18.46 -2.54 1.29
C LEU A 379 19.59 -2.82 0.29
N LYS A 380 20.79 -2.26 0.53
CA LYS A 380 21.99 -2.56 -0.29
C LYS A 380 22.43 -4.02 -0.18
N VAL A 381 22.43 -4.57 1.02
CA VAL A 381 22.79 -5.99 1.24
C VAL A 381 21.80 -6.92 0.58
N LEU A 382 20.52 -6.65 0.66
CA LEU A 382 19.48 -7.47 0.01
C LEU A 382 19.71 -7.60 -1.50
N GLN A 383 20.30 -6.60 -2.15
CA GLN A 383 20.62 -6.67 -3.58
C GLN A 383 21.78 -7.63 -3.92
N THR A 384 22.58 -8.05 -2.94
CA THR A 384 23.71 -8.97 -3.10
C THR A 384 23.45 -10.36 -2.53
N THR A 385 22.25 -10.59 -1.96
CA THR A 385 21.87 -11.84 -1.32
C THR A 385 20.85 -12.62 -2.15
N GLN A 386 20.61 -13.88 -1.78
CA GLN A 386 19.51 -14.70 -2.32
C GLN A 386 18.15 -14.31 -1.72
N VAL A 387 18.14 -13.57 -0.61
CA VAL A 387 16.92 -13.08 0.03
C VAL A 387 16.10 -12.31 -1.01
N ARG A 388 14.82 -12.69 -1.16
CA ARG A 388 13.87 -12.17 -2.14
C ARG A 388 14.14 -12.55 -3.62
N ARG A 389 15.17 -13.36 -3.92
CA ARG A 389 15.52 -13.80 -5.28
C ARG A 389 15.51 -15.30 -5.45
N GLY A 390 15.94 -16.04 -4.43
CA GLY A 390 16.06 -17.49 -4.44
C GLY A 390 14.73 -18.23 -4.27
N LYS A 391 14.79 -19.56 -4.29
CA LYS A 391 13.67 -20.40 -3.88
C LYS A 391 13.50 -20.29 -2.37
N VAL A 392 12.29 -19.99 -1.92
CA VAL A 392 11.97 -19.71 -0.52
C VAL A 392 11.40 -20.91 0.21
N SER A 393 11.76 -21.05 1.48
CA SER A 393 11.13 -21.97 2.43
C SER A 393 11.21 -21.41 3.87
N ILE A 394 10.22 -21.78 4.70
CA ILE A 394 10.23 -21.42 6.11
C ILE A 394 11.05 -22.47 6.87
N VAL A 395 11.90 -22.00 7.77
CA VAL A 395 12.74 -22.89 8.61
C VAL A 395 12.07 -23.10 9.96
N ASN A 396 11.97 -24.37 10.37
CA ASN A 396 11.49 -24.71 11.70
C ASN A 396 12.59 -24.43 12.73
N LEU A 397 12.33 -23.49 13.59
CA LEU A 397 13.13 -23.17 14.78
C LEU A 397 12.53 -23.89 16.02
N PRO A 398 13.29 -24.00 17.14
CA PRO A 398 12.75 -24.51 18.40
C PRO A 398 11.41 -23.87 18.75
N ALA A 399 10.50 -24.64 19.34
CA ALA A 399 9.12 -24.19 19.59
C ALA A 399 9.08 -22.99 20.56
N GLU A 400 9.98 -22.95 21.51
CA GLU A 400 10.14 -21.91 22.53
C GLU A 400 10.82 -20.64 21.99
N ALA A 401 11.47 -20.69 20.83
CA ALA A 401 12.17 -19.55 20.26
C ALA A 401 11.19 -18.48 19.78
N GLU A 402 11.30 -17.29 20.32
CA GLU A 402 10.61 -16.11 19.82
C GLU A 402 11.34 -15.56 18.57
N ALA A 403 11.52 -16.42 17.56
CA ALA A 403 12.29 -16.15 16.37
C ALA A 403 11.59 -16.70 15.11
N PHE A 404 11.91 -16.08 13.97
CA PHE A 404 11.44 -16.54 12.66
C PHE A 404 12.60 -16.58 11.68
N ALA A 405 12.65 -17.62 10.84
CA ALA A 405 13.71 -17.80 9.87
C ALA A 405 13.16 -18.21 8.50
N VAL A 406 13.69 -17.58 7.46
CA VAL A 406 13.35 -17.83 6.06
C VAL A 406 14.61 -18.20 5.30
N LYS A 407 14.60 -19.36 4.66
CA LYS A 407 15.68 -19.83 3.81
C LYS A 407 15.41 -19.46 2.36
N TRP A 408 16.42 -18.90 1.69
CA TRP A 408 16.41 -18.50 0.29
C TRP A 408 17.55 -19.21 -0.46
N GLU A 409 17.20 -20.10 -1.38
CA GLU A 409 18.17 -20.94 -2.10
C GLU A 409 18.39 -20.38 -3.51
N GLY A 410 19.62 -19.99 -3.79
CA GLY A 410 20.12 -19.68 -5.13
C GLY A 410 20.75 -20.88 -5.81
N ALA A 411 21.48 -20.64 -6.90
CA ALA A 411 22.17 -21.69 -7.66
C ALA A 411 23.36 -22.27 -6.87
N GLU A 412 24.17 -21.43 -6.26
CA GLU A 412 25.43 -21.79 -5.59
C GLU A 412 25.42 -21.50 -4.08
N GLU A 413 24.56 -20.61 -3.63
CA GLU A 413 24.50 -20.11 -2.27
C GLU A 413 23.10 -20.25 -1.68
N VAL A 414 23.06 -20.38 -0.36
CA VAL A 414 21.84 -20.38 0.46
C VAL A 414 21.97 -19.29 1.50
N ASP A 415 21.02 -18.38 1.53
CA ASP A 415 20.93 -17.35 2.56
C ASP A 415 19.79 -17.68 3.54
N LEU A 416 20.13 -17.74 4.82
CA LEU A 416 19.21 -17.88 5.92
C LEU A 416 18.99 -16.50 6.56
N ALA A 417 17.80 -15.93 6.37
CA ALA A 417 17.40 -14.68 6.99
C ALA A 417 16.67 -14.98 8.29
N VAL A 418 17.19 -14.48 9.42
CA VAL A 418 16.73 -14.77 10.77
C VAL A 418 16.38 -13.47 11.48
N VAL A 419 15.23 -13.47 12.19
CA VAL A 419 14.89 -12.43 13.17
C VAL A 419 14.60 -13.08 14.49
N ASN A 420 15.44 -12.82 15.48
CA ASN A 420 15.28 -13.25 16.86
C ASN A 420 14.72 -12.07 17.68
N PHE A 421 13.44 -12.13 18.00
CA PHE A 421 12.75 -11.13 18.84
C PHE A 421 12.90 -11.41 20.34
N GLY A 422 13.28 -12.67 20.69
CA GLY A 422 13.47 -13.10 22.07
C GLY A 422 14.73 -12.53 22.70
N LYS A 423 14.96 -12.87 23.96
CA LYS A 423 16.17 -12.48 24.70
C LYS A 423 17.27 -13.56 24.68
N GLU A 424 16.86 -14.81 24.45
CA GLU A 424 17.77 -15.96 24.43
C GLU A 424 18.52 -16.05 23.10
N ASN A 425 19.72 -16.58 23.13
CA ASN A 425 20.51 -16.84 21.95
C ASN A 425 19.91 -18.00 21.14
N LEU A 426 20.01 -17.92 19.84
CA LEU A 426 19.57 -18.93 18.89
C LEU A 426 20.75 -19.40 18.06
N THR A 427 20.93 -20.71 17.96
CA THR A 427 21.98 -21.28 17.11
C THR A 427 21.40 -21.66 15.75
N VAL A 428 22.06 -21.22 14.68
CA VAL A 428 21.67 -21.53 13.28
C VAL A 428 22.88 -22.04 12.49
N ALA A 429 22.64 -22.86 11.49
CA ALA A 429 23.69 -23.30 10.57
C ALA A 429 24.05 -22.19 9.60
N GLY A 430 25.35 -22.00 9.34
CA GLY A 430 25.84 -21.02 8.40
C GLY A 430 27.35 -20.83 8.50
N GLU A 431 27.96 -20.37 7.39
CA GLU A 431 29.41 -20.19 7.27
C GLU A 431 29.80 -18.71 7.41
N ASP A 432 29.06 -17.81 6.77
CA ASP A 432 29.36 -16.38 6.69
C ASP A 432 28.18 -15.52 7.17
N VAL A 433 28.45 -14.48 7.95
CA VAL A 433 27.46 -13.47 8.33
C VAL A 433 27.50 -12.34 7.30
N VAL A 434 26.48 -12.29 6.43
CA VAL A 434 26.37 -11.28 5.34
C VAL A 434 25.78 -9.97 5.84
N TYR A 435 24.86 -10.06 6.81
CA TYR A 435 24.21 -8.91 7.43
C TYR A 435 23.88 -9.20 8.89
N THR A 436 23.99 -8.18 9.71
CA THR A 436 23.53 -8.25 11.11
C THR A 436 23.25 -6.87 11.69
N THR A 437 22.29 -6.81 12.61
CA THR A 437 21.98 -5.61 13.42
C THR A 437 22.84 -5.52 14.68
N ARG A 438 23.46 -6.63 15.15
CA ARG A 438 24.38 -6.70 16.30
C ARG A 438 25.58 -7.56 15.93
N GLU A 439 26.70 -7.41 16.66
CA GLU A 439 27.86 -8.27 16.46
C GLU A 439 27.50 -9.75 16.69
N LEU A 440 27.94 -10.62 15.79
CA LEU A 440 27.74 -12.06 15.84
C LEU A 440 29.06 -12.82 15.94
N GLN A 441 29.03 -13.97 16.59
CA GLN A 441 30.11 -14.94 16.60
C GLN A 441 29.75 -16.09 15.65
N ALA A 442 30.63 -16.37 14.70
CA ALA A 442 30.53 -17.49 13.78
C ALA A 442 31.69 -18.43 14.00
N GLU A 443 31.42 -19.70 14.31
CA GLU A 443 32.44 -20.74 14.50
C GLU A 443 32.01 -22.04 13.82
N SER A 444 32.93 -22.60 13.02
CA SER A 444 32.82 -23.98 12.50
C SER A 444 31.47 -24.34 11.81
N GLY A 445 30.92 -23.44 10.99
CA GLY A 445 29.68 -23.70 10.25
C GLY A 445 28.39 -23.45 11.06
N VAL A 446 28.53 -22.80 12.21
CA VAL A 446 27.41 -22.46 13.10
C VAL A 446 27.51 -20.98 13.50
N VAL A 447 26.37 -20.29 13.52
CA VAL A 447 26.26 -18.90 13.95
C VAL A 447 25.36 -18.81 15.17
N GLU A 448 25.86 -18.19 16.23
CA GLU A 448 25.05 -17.82 17.38
C GLU A 448 24.41 -16.46 17.15
N VAL A 449 23.06 -16.44 17.13
CA VAL A 449 22.23 -15.24 16.91
C VAL A 449 21.72 -14.76 18.27
N PRO A 450 22.27 -13.69 18.84
CA PRO A 450 21.82 -13.16 20.12
C PRO A 450 20.33 -12.76 20.11
N GLY A 451 19.78 -12.61 21.29
CA GLY A 451 18.44 -12.04 21.45
C GLY A 451 18.37 -10.63 20.82
N GLU A 452 17.20 -10.27 20.34
CA GLU A 452 16.89 -8.97 19.69
C GLU A 452 17.84 -8.65 18.51
N THR A 453 18.06 -9.66 17.64
CA THR A 453 18.97 -9.55 16.49
C THR A 453 18.29 -10.01 15.21
N ALA A 454 18.53 -9.26 14.13
CA ALA A 454 18.21 -9.68 12.77
C ALA A 454 19.50 -9.89 11.98
N CYS A 455 19.60 -11.01 11.25
CA CYS A 455 20.78 -11.32 10.46
C CYS A 455 20.46 -12.09 9.18
N ILE A 456 21.40 -12.10 8.26
CA ILE A 456 21.46 -12.98 7.09
C ILE A 456 22.76 -13.77 7.18
N VAL A 457 22.63 -15.08 7.20
CA VAL A 457 23.75 -16.02 7.26
C VAL A 457 23.80 -16.81 5.97
N ARG A 458 24.98 -16.90 5.36
CA ARG A 458 25.21 -17.57 4.08
C ARG A 458 25.91 -18.90 4.26
N SER A 459 25.55 -19.85 3.44
CA SER A 459 26.24 -21.11 3.26
C SER A 459 26.38 -21.45 1.79
N LYS A 460 27.37 -22.26 1.44
CA LYS A 460 27.42 -22.88 0.11
C LYS A 460 26.31 -23.89 -0.03
N ARG A 461 25.78 -24.01 -1.24
CA ARG A 461 24.83 -25.06 -1.54
C ARG A 461 25.60 -26.40 -1.70
N GLY A 462 25.33 -27.33 -0.80
CA GLY A 462 25.88 -28.67 -0.86
C GLY A 462 25.34 -29.52 -2.02
#